data_47fdf2e5e3b6f5577a5fd82d84cae805
#
_entry.id   47fdf2e5e3b6f5577a5fd82d84cae805
#
_cell.length_a   1.000
_cell.length_b   1.000
_cell.length_c   1.000
_cell.angle_alpha   90.00
_cell.angle_beta   90.00
_cell.angle_gamma   90.00
#
_symmetry.space_group_name_H-M   'P 1'
#
loop_
_entity.id
_entity.type
_entity.pdbx_description
1 polymer ?
#
loop_
_entity_poly.entity_id
_entity_poly.type
_entity_poly.pdbx_seq_one_letter_code
_entity_poly.pdbx_strand_id
1 'polypeptide(L)'
;MTKKEYNNYKEALKERGYKFVGSRYEERCYYYKVIEYRKDKYGDKRAVCQLLFHQYEAEDIHYYSLEPTVLISRDDDERLDFKISYPQRSIEECERIAKEFMRWVDVIMNKYE
;
A
#
# COMPACT_ATOMS: atom_id res chain seq x y z
N MET A 1 16.02 -7.91 3.30
CA MET A 1 16.21 -8.71 2.06
C MET A 1 17.55 -8.37 1.41
N THR A 2 18.07 -9.26 0.58
CA THR A 2 19.27 -8.98 -0.21
C THR A 2 18.94 -7.96 -1.29
N LYS A 3 19.96 -7.33 -1.88
CA LYS A 3 19.76 -6.40 -3.00
C LYS A 3 19.09 -7.07 -4.19
N LYS A 4 19.44 -8.33 -4.47
CA LYS A 4 18.84 -9.13 -5.54
C LYS A 4 17.37 -9.38 -5.29
N GLU A 5 17.00 -9.82 -4.08
CA GLU A 5 15.61 -10.03 -3.68
C GLU A 5 14.80 -8.74 -3.76
N TYR A 6 15.38 -7.64 -3.29
CA TYR A 6 14.79 -6.31 -3.35
C TYR A 6 14.51 -5.87 -4.80
N ASN A 7 15.50 -6.03 -5.69
CA ASN A 7 15.32 -5.69 -7.10
C ASN A 7 14.27 -6.56 -7.78
N ASN A 8 14.26 -7.86 -7.48
CA ASN A 8 13.26 -8.79 -8.01
C ASN A 8 11.85 -8.43 -7.52
N TYR A 9 11.72 -8.03 -6.27
CA TYR A 9 10.44 -7.62 -5.69
C TYR A 9 9.92 -6.35 -6.36
N LYS A 10 10.78 -5.38 -6.63
CA LYS A 10 10.40 -4.15 -7.34
C LYS A 10 9.89 -4.46 -8.76
N GLU A 11 10.57 -5.36 -9.48
CA GLU A 11 10.13 -5.78 -10.80
C GLU A 11 8.77 -6.47 -10.76
N ALA A 12 8.56 -7.33 -9.76
CA ALA A 12 7.27 -7.99 -9.55
C ALA A 12 6.14 -6.99 -9.27
N LEU A 13 6.42 -5.94 -8.51
CA LEU A 13 5.45 -4.86 -8.26
C LEU A 13 5.07 -4.16 -9.58
N LYS A 14 6.04 -3.82 -10.41
CA LYS A 14 5.80 -3.20 -11.71
C LYS A 14 4.95 -4.10 -12.61
N GLU A 15 5.26 -5.38 -12.66
CA GLU A 15 4.52 -6.36 -13.46
C GLU A 15 3.07 -6.50 -13.02
N ARG A 16 2.79 -6.31 -11.74
CA ARG A 16 1.43 -6.37 -11.19
C ARG A 16 0.68 -5.03 -11.29
N GLY A 17 1.25 -4.05 -11.96
CA GLY A 17 0.59 -2.77 -12.22
C GLY A 17 0.78 -1.70 -11.15
N TYR A 18 1.73 -1.88 -10.24
CA TYR A 18 2.06 -0.86 -9.26
C TYR A 18 2.81 0.29 -9.92
N LYS A 19 2.46 1.51 -9.51
CA LYS A 19 3.10 2.73 -9.98
C LYS A 19 4.09 3.25 -8.94
N PHE A 20 5.22 3.76 -9.39
CA PHE A 20 6.24 4.33 -8.52
C PHE A 20 6.01 5.83 -8.35
N VAL A 21 6.07 6.29 -7.10
CA VAL A 21 6.03 7.71 -6.74
C VAL A 21 7.27 8.02 -5.92
N GLY A 22 8.00 9.03 -6.33
CA GLY A 22 9.17 9.49 -5.61
C GLY A 22 9.82 10.61 -6.36
N SER A 23 10.56 11.45 -5.63
CA SER A 23 11.38 12.48 -6.22
C SER A 23 12.70 12.55 -5.46
N ARG A 24 13.73 13.08 -6.11
CA ARG A 24 15.04 13.29 -5.47
C ARG A 24 14.99 14.27 -4.30
N TYR A 25 13.89 14.98 -4.16
CA TYR A 25 13.66 15.94 -3.07
C TYR A 25 12.78 15.38 -1.96
N GLU A 26 12.21 14.21 -2.16
CA GLU A 26 11.36 13.56 -1.18
C GLU A 26 12.13 12.42 -0.50
N GLU A 27 12.07 12.40 0.82
CA GLU A 27 12.68 11.33 1.61
C GLU A 27 11.94 10.00 1.46
N ARG A 28 10.72 10.04 0.91
CA ARG A 28 9.87 8.85 0.79
C ARG A 28 9.55 8.52 -0.64
N CYS A 29 9.97 7.33 -1.07
CA CYS A 29 9.62 6.74 -2.34
C CYS A 29 8.77 5.51 -2.08
N TYR A 30 7.74 5.29 -2.91
CA TYR A 30 6.87 4.14 -2.74
C TYR A 30 6.26 3.68 -4.06
N TYR A 31 5.85 2.41 -4.08
CA TYR A 31 5.03 1.82 -5.14
C TYR A 31 3.61 1.72 -4.61
N TYR A 32 2.62 2.05 -5.43
CA TYR A 32 1.23 1.98 -5.01
C TYR A 32 0.32 1.36 -6.06
N LYS A 33 -0.78 0.79 -5.58
CA LYS A 33 -1.86 0.30 -6.41
C LYS A 33 -3.17 0.51 -5.68
N VAL A 34 -4.21 0.94 -6.40
CA VAL A 34 -5.55 1.04 -5.84
C VAL A 34 -6.17 -0.35 -5.82
N ILE A 35 -6.56 -0.80 -4.63
CA ILE A 35 -7.19 -2.11 -4.42
C ILE A 35 -8.70 -2.03 -4.62
N GLU A 36 -9.32 -0.93 -4.22
CA GLU A 36 -10.76 -0.75 -4.36
C GLU A 36 -11.12 0.71 -4.65
N TYR A 37 -12.05 0.88 -5.59
CA TYR A 37 -12.69 2.17 -5.88
C TYR A 37 -14.15 2.11 -5.45
N ARG A 38 -14.69 3.24 -5.01
CA ARG A 38 -16.12 3.42 -4.73
C ARG A 38 -16.58 4.77 -5.24
N LYS A 39 -17.86 4.90 -5.54
CA LYS A 39 -18.45 6.19 -5.87
C LYS A 39 -18.71 6.96 -4.57
N ASP A 40 -18.38 8.24 -4.57
CA ASP A 40 -18.72 9.13 -3.47
C ASP A 40 -20.17 9.61 -3.56
N LYS A 41 -20.57 10.50 -2.65
CA LYS A 41 -21.93 11.05 -2.61
C LYS A 41 -22.30 11.88 -3.85
N TYR A 42 -21.31 12.30 -4.62
CA TYR A 42 -21.51 13.06 -5.86
C TYR A 42 -21.46 12.15 -7.10
N GLY A 43 -21.29 10.86 -6.93
CA GLY A 43 -21.18 9.89 -8.03
C GLY A 43 -19.80 9.79 -8.65
N ASP A 44 -18.80 10.48 -8.10
CA ASP A 44 -17.44 10.43 -8.60
C ASP A 44 -16.68 9.21 -8.07
N LYS A 45 -15.88 8.60 -8.94
CA LYS A 45 -15.06 7.44 -8.60
C LYS A 45 -13.91 7.88 -7.69
N ARG A 46 -13.81 7.24 -6.53
CA ARG A 46 -12.80 7.55 -5.51
C ARG A 46 -12.03 6.30 -5.10
N ALA A 47 -10.72 6.45 -4.94
CA ALA A 47 -9.87 5.38 -4.42
C ALA A 47 -10.07 5.31 -2.90
N VAL A 48 -10.63 4.21 -2.40
CA VAL A 48 -10.93 4.03 -0.98
C VAL A 48 -9.95 3.11 -0.28
N CYS A 49 -9.29 2.22 -1.01
CA CYS A 49 -8.27 1.33 -0.45
C CYS A 49 -7.08 1.27 -1.39
N GLN A 50 -5.90 1.58 -0.87
CA GLN A 50 -4.65 1.52 -1.61
C GLN A 50 -3.64 0.69 -0.84
N LEU A 51 -2.78 0.01 -1.58
CA LEU A 51 -1.64 -0.70 -1.01
C LEU A 51 -0.37 0.00 -1.47
N LEU A 52 0.45 0.42 -0.50
CA LEU A 52 1.70 1.14 -0.73
C LEU A 52 2.87 0.30 -0.22
N PHE A 53 3.93 0.20 -1.01
CA PHE A 53 5.18 -0.42 -0.58
C PHE A 53 6.23 0.69 -0.49
N HIS A 54 6.58 1.07 0.73
CA HIS A 54 7.60 2.09 0.99
C HIS A 54 8.98 1.53 0.75
N GLN A 55 9.76 2.24 -0.06
CA GLN A 55 11.10 1.83 -0.44
C GLN A 55 12.12 2.41 0.53
N TYR A 56 12.94 1.54 1.09
CA TYR A 56 14.07 1.91 1.94
C TYR A 56 15.35 1.31 1.36
N GLU A 57 16.32 2.17 1.13
CA GLU A 57 17.57 1.80 0.48
C GLU A 57 18.73 2.49 1.21
N ALA A 58 19.63 1.70 1.80
CA ALA A 58 20.85 2.19 2.46
C ALA A 58 22.03 1.33 2.03
N GLU A 59 22.70 1.76 0.96
CA GLU A 59 23.81 1.02 0.35
C GLU A 59 25.00 0.81 1.30
N ASP A 60 25.30 1.79 2.13
CA ASP A 60 26.44 1.77 3.07
C ASP A 60 26.31 0.68 4.12
N ILE A 61 25.08 0.33 4.51
CA ILE A 61 24.81 -0.72 5.49
C ILE A 61 24.11 -1.94 4.88
N HIS A 62 24.04 -1.99 3.55
CA HIS A 62 23.37 -3.07 2.80
C HIS A 62 21.94 -3.36 3.29
N TYR A 63 21.20 -2.31 3.59
CA TYR A 63 19.83 -2.43 4.02
C TYR A 63 18.87 -2.12 2.87
N TYR A 64 17.99 -3.08 2.57
CA TYR A 64 17.00 -2.97 1.51
C TYR A 64 15.66 -3.47 2.01
N SER A 65 14.61 -2.68 1.87
CA SER A 65 13.29 -3.06 2.35
C SER A 65 12.19 -2.43 1.50
N LEU A 66 11.09 -3.16 1.35
CA LEU A 66 9.85 -2.69 0.75
C LEU A 66 8.74 -2.97 1.76
N GLU A 67 8.33 -1.94 2.50
CA GLU A 67 7.42 -2.08 3.63
C GLU A 67 5.97 -1.75 3.22
N PRO A 68 5.06 -2.73 3.27
CA PRO A 68 3.68 -2.53 2.86
C PRO A 68 2.84 -1.81 3.90
N THR A 69 2.03 -0.87 3.42
CA THR A 69 1.05 -0.14 4.22
C THR A 69 -0.27 -0.13 3.47
N VAL A 70 -1.36 -0.45 4.17
CA VAL A 70 -2.71 -0.33 3.63
C VAL A 70 -3.24 1.04 4.00
N LEU A 71 -3.64 1.82 3.00
CA LEU A 71 -4.22 3.14 3.19
C LEU A 71 -5.72 3.08 2.85
N ILE A 72 -6.55 3.36 3.85
CA ILE A 72 -8.01 3.40 3.68
C ILE A 72 -8.47 4.84 3.86
N SER A 73 -9.13 5.37 2.83
CA SER A 73 -9.67 6.74 2.81
C SER A 73 -11.19 6.71 3.00
N ARG A 74 -11.70 7.59 3.85
CA ARG A 74 -13.12 7.73 4.13
C ARG A 74 -13.66 9.00 3.47
N ASP A 75 -14.97 9.12 3.38
CA ASP A 75 -15.66 10.24 2.72
C ASP A 75 -15.38 11.62 3.35
N ASP A 76 -15.00 11.66 4.60
CA ASP A 76 -14.70 12.86 5.37
C ASP A 76 -13.22 13.26 5.36
N ASP A 77 -12.46 12.77 4.38
CA ASP A 77 -11.02 12.95 4.23
C ASP A 77 -10.17 12.32 5.34
N GLU A 78 -10.77 11.54 6.21
CA GLU A 78 -10.03 10.75 7.18
C GLU A 78 -9.31 9.61 6.50
N ARG A 79 -8.08 9.35 6.96
CA ARG A 79 -7.24 8.27 6.46
C ARG A 79 -6.87 7.34 7.60
N LEU A 80 -6.96 6.05 7.32
CA LEU A 80 -6.50 5.01 8.24
C LEU A 80 -5.33 4.29 7.60
N ASP A 81 -4.20 4.27 8.30
CA ASP A 81 -2.98 3.61 7.84
C ASP A 81 -2.74 2.34 8.66
N PHE A 82 -2.57 1.21 7.98
CA PHE A 82 -2.26 -0.06 8.62
C PHE A 82 -0.96 -0.61 8.05
N LYS A 83 0.08 -0.67 8.87
CA LYS A 83 1.34 -1.30 8.47
C LYS A 83 1.19 -2.81 8.53
N ILE A 84 1.59 -3.47 7.45
CA ILE A 84 1.68 -4.93 7.44
C ILE A 84 3.04 -5.29 8.01
N SER A 85 3.04 -5.89 9.19
CA SER A 85 4.27 -6.19 9.92
C SER A 85 5.05 -7.37 9.33
N TYR A 86 6.33 -7.39 9.65
CA TYR A 86 7.29 -8.42 9.31
C TYR A 86 6.85 -9.83 9.73
N PRO A 87 7.24 -10.91 9.02
CA PRO A 87 8.20 -10.97 7.94
C PRO A 87 7.67 -10.54 6.57
N GLN A 88 8.60 -10.34 5.62
CA GLN A 88 8.24 -9.95 4.25
C GLN A 88 7.27 -10.94 3.64
N ARG A 89 6.15 -10.45 3.13
CA ARG A 89 5.10 -11.27 2.54
C ARG A 89 5.09 -11.11 1.01
N SER A 90 4.47 -12.05 0.32
CA SER A 90 4.26 -11.91 -1.13
C SER A 90 3.32 -10.75 -1.42
N ILE A 91 3.40 -10.22 -2.64
CA ILE A 91 2.51 -9.14 -3.09
C ILE A 91 1.04 -9.59 -3.01
N GLU A 92 0.75 -10.82 -3.44
CA GLU A 92 -0.60 -11.39 -3.40
C GLU A 92 -1.16 -11.46 -1.98
N GLU A 93 -0.32 -11.85 -1.03
CA GLU A 93 -0.70 -11.90 0.37
C GLU A 93 -1.01 -10.52 0.93
N CYS A 94 -0.18 -9.53 0.59
CA CYS A 94 -0.41 -8.14 0.99
C CYS A 94 -1.72 -7.59 0.38
N GLU A 95 -2.01 -7.91 -0.87
CA GLU A 95 -3.26 -7.51 -1.51
C GLU A 95 -4.48 -8.14 -0.83
N ARG A 96 -4.38 -9.40 -0.44
CA ARG A 96 -5.43 -10.11 0.29
C ARG A 96 -5.67 -9.46 1.66
N ILE A 97 -4.59 -9.13 2.37
CA ILE A 97 -4.65 -8.45 3.67
C ILE A 97 -5.31 -7.08 3.53
N ALA A 98 -4.97 -6.33 2.49
CA ALA A 98 -5.58 -5.02 2.22
C ALA A 98 -7.10 -5.14 2.03
N LYS A 99 -7.56 -6.14 1.29
CA LYS A 99 -9.00 -6.41 1.10
C LYS A 99 -9.69 -6.81 2.41
N GLU A 100 -9.02 -7.58 3.25
CA GLU A 100 -9.54 -7.97 4.56
C GLU A 100 -9.69 -6.76 5.48
N PHE A 101 -8.70 -5.88 5.52
CA PHE A 101 -8.77 -4.64 6.29
C PHE A 101 -9.92 -3.75 5.81
N MET A 102 -10.11 -3.64 4.49
CA MET A 102 -11.21 -2.86 3.94
C MET A 102 -12.57 -3.40 4.39
N ARG A 103 -12.77 -4.71 4.35
CA ARG A 103 -13.99 -5.34 4.84
C ARG A 103 -14.20 -5.11 6.33
N TRP A 104 -13.13 -5.16 7.10
CA TRP A 104 -13.18 -4.96 8.54
C TRP A 104 -13.59 -3.54 8.89
N VAL A 105 -13.03 -2.56 8.21
CA VAL A 105 -13.40 -1.15 8.36
C VAL A 105 -14.87 -0.95 8.02
N ASP A 106 -15.38 -1.56 6.93
CA ASP A 106 -16.79 -1.51 6.56
C ASP A 106 -17.70 -2.04 7.66
N VAL A 107 -17.36 -3.18 8.25
CA VAL A 107 -18.15 -3.79 9.33
C VAL A 107 -18.19 -2.87 10.56
N ILE A 108 -17.05 -2.32 10.96
CA ILE A 108 -16.97 -1.41 12.10
C ILE A 108 -17.80 -0.14 11.84
N MET A 109 -17.66 0.45 10.67
CA MET A 109 -18.38 1.67 10.31
C MET A 109 -19.88 1.46 10.27
N ASN A 110 -20.33 0.40 9.63
CA ASN A 110 -21.77 0.08 9.55
C ASN A 110 -22.40 -0.20 10.93
N LYS A 111 -21.59 -0.68 11.88
CA LYS A 111 -22.06 -0.97 13.23
C LYS A 111 -22.33 0.30 14.05
N TYR A 112 -21.63 1.39 13.75
CA TYR A 112 -21.69 2.64 14.52
C TYR A 112 -22.39 3.79 13.77
N GLU A 113 -22.80 3.56 12.57
CA GLU A 113 -23.67 4.45 11.81
C GLU A 113 -25.14 4.09 12.13
#